data_05d1461603329ca28fd01e302f9239ab
#
_entry.id   05d1461603329ca28fd01e302f9239ab
#
_cell.length_a   1.000
_cell.length_b   1.000
_cell.length_c   1.000
_cell.angle_alpha   90.00
_cell.angle_beta   90.00
_cell.angle_gamma   90.00
#
_symmetry.space_group_name_H-M   'P 1'
#
loop_
_entity.id
_entity.type
_entity.pdbx_description
1 polymer ?
#
loop_
_entity_poly.entity_id
_entity_poly.type
_entity_poly.pdbx_seq_one_letter_code
_entity_poly.pdbx_strand_id
1 'polypeptide(L)'
;GSKFGARAYADNFSDEELLEALDYAHLYGRRVYLTVNTLLKNSEIEQVCAYLQPFYEHGLDAVLVQDFGVLTAIHERFPDLAIHTSTQMTVTGVEAARLFSGYGVTRMVMARELSLNEMKRIREETGMELEAFVHGALCYCYSGQCLFSSMLGGRSGNRGRCAQPCRLPYAVLDEKHREYKKDAYVLSLKD
;
A
#
# COMPACT_ATOMS: atom_id res chain seq x y z
N GLY A 1 -5.74 -7.97 -1.76
CA GLY A 1 -7.12 -8.10 -1.25
C GLY A 1 -8.14 -7.53 -2.22
N SER A 2 -9.23 -8.27 -2.42
CA SER A 2 -10.25 -7.95 -3.41
C SER A 2 -11.06 -6.69 -3.08
N LYS A 3 -11.39 -6.46 -1.80
CA LYS A 3 -12.31 -5.39 -1.38
C LYS A 3 -11.61 -4.10 -0.98
N PHE A 4 -10.53 -4.19 -0.20
CA PHE A 4 -9.87 -3.05 0.43
C PHE A 4 -8.39 -2.89 0.06
N GLY A 5 -7.96 -3.59 -0.99
CA GLY A 5 -6.58 -3.55 -1.48
C GLY A 5 -6.33 -2.43 -2.50
N ALA A 6 -5.09 -1.97 -2.59
CA ALA A 6 -4.65 -0.94 -3.53
C ALA A 6 -4.74 -1.36 -5.01
N ARG A 7 -5.07 -2.59 -5.31
CA ARG A 7 -5.24 -3.14 -6.66
C ARG A 7 -6.62 -3.74 -6.87
N ALA A 8 -7.66 -2.94 -6.60
CA ALA A 8 -9.05 -3.38 -6.68
C ALA A 8 -9.48 -3.90 -8.08
N TYR A 9 -8.78 -3.52 -9.14
CA TYR A 9 -9.05 -3.93 -10.53
C TYR A 9 -8.12 -5.05 -11.04
N ALA A 10 -7.25 -5.60 -10.20
CA ALA A 10 -6.49 -6.80 -10.56
C ALA A 10 -7.32 -8.04 -10.32
N ASP A 11 -6.94 -9.15 -10.96
CA ASP A 11 -7.48 -10.46 -10.63
C ASP A 11 -7.06 -10.81 -9.20
N ASN A 12 -8.03 -10.75 -8.30
CA ASN A 12 -7.84 -11.06 -6.91
C ASN A 12 -8.50 -12.41 -6.59
N PHE A 13 -7.99 -13.11 -5.59
CA PHE A 13 -8.64 -14.30 -5.05
C PHE A 13 -10.05 -13.96 -4.54
N SER A 14 -11.00 -14.85 -4.72
CA SER A 14 -12.24 -14.87 -3.94
C SER A 14 -11.94 -15.08 -2.46
N ASP A 15 -12.96 -14.92 -1.60
CA ASP A 15 -12.79 -15.16 -0.18
C ASP A 15 -12.48 -16.66 0.09
N GLU A 16 -13.10 -17.58 -0.66
CA GLU A 16 -12.86 -19.03 -0.60
C GLU A 16 -11.47 -19.40 -1.11
N GLU A 17 -11.08 -18.89 -2.28
CA GLU A 17 -9.75 -19.12 -2.83
C GLU A 17 -8.63 -18.59 -1.92
N LEU A 18 -8.90 -17.50 -1.15
CA LEU A 18 -7.92 -16.98 -0.20
C LEU A 18 -7.76 -17.91 1.01
N LEU A 19 -8.84 -18.52 1.49
CA LEU A 19 -8.75 -19.53 2.55
C LEU A 19 -7.97 -20.77 2.09
N GLU A 20 -8.25 -21.28 0.89
CA GLU A 20 -7.48 -22.38 0.29
C GLU A 20 -5.99 -22.01 0.10
N ALA A 21 -5.71 -20.76 -0.29
CA ALA A 21 -4.35 -20.28 -0.45
C ALA A 21 -3.60 -20.17 0.87
N LEU A 22 -4.30 -19.84 1.98
CA LEU A 22 -3.75 -19.87 3.34
C LEU A 22 -3.32 -21.28 3.72
N ASP A 23 -4.21 -22.27 3.58
CA ASP A 23 -3.91 -23.66 3.89
C ASP A 23 -2.74 -24.18 3.07
N TYR A 24 -2.76 -23.92 1.77
CA TYR A 24 -1.68 -24.33 0.87
C TYR A 24 -0.32 -23.70 1.23
N ALA A 25 -0.31 -22.41 1.53
CA ALA A 25 0.92 -21.72 1.93
C ALA A 25 1.46 -22.24 3.26
N HIS A 26 0.60 -22.45 4.24
CA HIS A 26 0.97 -22.96 5.57
C HIS A 26 1.49 -24.40 5.51
N LEU A 27 0.94 -25.23 4.63
CA LEU A 27 1.46 -26.60 4.38
C LEU A 27 2.94 -26.58 3.98
N TYR A 28 3.39 -25.54 3.29
CA TYR A 28 4.79 -25.35 2.90
C TYR A 28 5.58 -24.42 3.84
N GLY A 29 5.04 -24.10 5.02
CA GLY A 29 5.67 -23.21 6.00
C GLY A 29 5.84 -21.77 5.47
N ARG A 30 4.93 -21.31 4.61
CA ARG A 30 4.94 -19.95 4.06
C ARG A 30 3.85 -19.09 4.71
N ARG A 31 4.12 -17.80 4.81
CA ARG A 31 3.18 -16.81 5.38
C ARG A 31 2.40 -16.11 4.30
N VAL A 32 1.16 -15.77 4.61
CA VAL A 32 0.27 -15.01 3.71
C VAL A 32 -0.05 -13.66 4.34
N TYR A 33 0.14 -12.59 3.58
CA TYR A 33 -0.14 -11.23 4.01
C TYR A 33 -1.23 -10.62 3.14
N LEU A 34 -2.30 -10.16 3.79
CA LEU A 34 -3.46 -9.60 3.09
C LEU A 34 -3.37 -8.06 3.04
N THR A 35 -3.51 -7.50 1.85
CA THR A 35 -3.54 -6.05 1.68
C THR A 35 -4.92 -5.48 1.97
N VAL A 36 -5.01 -4.58 2.95
CA VAL A 36 -6.15 -3.70 3.27
C VAL A 36 -5.67 -2.25 3.27
N ASN A 37 -4.97 -1.89 2.22
CA ASN A 37 -4.15 -0.69 2.12
C ASN A 37 -4.78 0.40 1.26
N THR A 38 -6.04 0.71 1.51
CA THR A 38 -6.76 1.85 0.94
C THR A 38 -7.27 2.78 2.05
N LEU A 39 -7.46 4.07 1.74
CA LEU A 39 -8.10 5.01 2.66
C LEU A 39 -9.61 4.72 2.74
N LEU A 40 -10.16 4.74 3.94
CA LEU A 40 -11.55 4.40 4.18
C LEU A 40 -12.33 5.52 4.89
N LYS A 41 -13.64 5.48 4.75
CA LYS A 41 -14.56 6.31 5.52
C LYS A 41 -14.89 5.62 6.85
N ASN A 42 -15.28 6.37 7.86
CA ASN A 42 -15.69 5.80 9.14
C ASN A 42 -16.76 4.71 9.00
N SER A 43 -17.71 4.88 8.08
CA SER A 43 -18.75 3.88 7.80
C SER A 43 -18.25 2.57 7.16
N GLU A 44 -16.98 2.51 6.75
CA GLU A 44 -16.38 1.34 6.11
C GLU A 44 -15.47 0.55 7.09
N ILE A 45 -15.09 1.13 8.23
CA ILE A 45 -14.17 0.49 9.20
C ILE A 45 -14.72 -0.84 9.70
N GLU A 46 -16.00 -0.86 10.11
CA GLU A 46 -16.64 -2.10 10.56
C GLU A 46 -16.71 -3.17 9.46
N GLN A 47 -16.85 -2.75 8.20
CA GLN A 47 -16.85 -3.68 7.07
C GLN A 47 -15.48 -4.33 6.86
N VAL A 48 -14.38 -3.61 7.12
CA VAL A 48 -13.04 -4.19 7.08
C VAL A 48 -12.87 -5.23 8.17
N CYS A 49 -13.29 -4.93 9.40
CA CYS A 49 -13.20 -5.88 10.49
C CYS A 49 -14.02 -7.13 10.21
N ALA A 50 -15.26 -6.98 9.74
CA ALA A 50 -16.10 -8.11 9.34
C ALA A 50 -15.48 -8.93 8.19
N TYR A 51 -14.85 -8.27 7.23
CA TYR A 51 -14.14 -8.93 6.13
C TYR A 51 -12.91 -9.70 6.60
N LEU A 52 -12.16 -9.18 7.58
CA LEU A 52 -10.95 -9.82 8.09
C LEU A 52 -11.23 -11.00 9.02
N GLN A 53 -12.37 -10.99 9.70
CA GLN A 53 -12.71 -11.98 10.74
C GLN A 53 -12.48 -13.43 10.29
N PRO A 54 -13.04 -13.92 9.16
CA PRO A 54 -12.86 -15.31 8.75
C PRO A 54 -11.40 -15.66 8.43
N PHE A 55 -10.63 -14.75 7.87
CA PHE A 55 -9.21 -14.98 7.56
C PHE A 55 -8.35 -14.99 8.83
N TYR A 56 -8.65 -14.11 9.79
CA TYR A 56 -8.01 -14.12 11.11
C TYR A 56 -8.23 -15.44 11.84
N GLU A 57 -9.48 -15.91 11.89
CA GLU A 57 -9.83 -17.19 12.49
C GLU A 57 -9.16 -18.39 11.78
N HIS A 58 -8.86 -18.23 10.49
CA HIS A 58 -8.18 -19.23 9.67
C HIS A 58 -6.64 -19.10 9.70
N GLY A 59 -6.09 -18.20 10.53
CA GLY A 59 -4.66 -18.09 10.76
C GLY A 59 -3.92 -17.14 9.80
N LEU A 60 -4.58 -16.12 9.26
CA LEU A 60 -3.90 -15.08 8.47
C LEU A 60 -2.71 -14.50 9.24
N ASP A 61 -1.53 -14.50 8.61
CA ASP A 61 -0.28 -14.13 9.28
C ASP A 61 -0.12 -12.62 9.51
N ALA A 62 -0.54 -11.79 8.55
CA ALA A 62 -0.44 -10.34 8.67
C ALA A 62 -1.36 -9.58 7.70
N VAL A 63 -1.58 -8.31 8.00
CA VAL A 63 -2.23 -7.35 7.09
C VAL A 63 -1.33 -6.18 6.78
N LEU A 64 -1.42 -5.69 5.53
CA LEU A 64 -0.76 -4.44 5.12
C LEU A 64 -1.80 -3.32 5.11
N VAL A 65 -1.60 -2.27 5.90
CA VAL A 65 -2.55 -1.16 6.07
C VAL A 65 -1.97 0.18 5.60
N GLN A 66 -2.87 1.06 5.14
CA GLN A 66 -2.55 2.46 4.81
C GLN A 66 -3.28 3.44 5.72
N ASP A 67 -4.52 3.13 6.09
CA ASP A 67 -5.40 3.99 6.86
C ASP A 67 -5.13 3.84 8.36
N PHE A 68 -4.91 4.97 9.06
CA PHE A 68 -4.62 4.94 10.48
C PHE A 68 -5.82 4.49 11.33
N GLY A 69 -7.04 4.84 10.92
CA GLY A 69 -8.25 4.37 11.60
C GLY A 69 -8.44 2.86 11.45
N VAL A 70 -8.13 2.31 10.27
CA VAL A 70 -8.11 0.85 10.04
C VAL A 70 -7.03 0.18 10.88
N LEU A 71 -5.83 0.76 10.96
CA LEU A 71 -4.74 0.26 11.79
C LEU A 71 -5.19 0.13 13.25
N THR A 72 -5.75 1.21 13.81
CA THR A 72 -6.23 1.23 15.20
C THR A 72 -7.31 0.18 15.44
N ALA A 73 -8.32 0.12 14.56
CA ALA A 73 -9.42 -0.85 14.67
C ALA A 73 -8.94 -2.31 14.60
N ILE A 74 -7.97 -2.61 13.73
CA ILE A 74 -7.37 -3.94 13.62
C ILE A 74 -6.56 -4.27 14.88
N HIS A 75 -5.74 -3.34 15.35
CA HIS A 75 -4.91 -3.51 16.55
C HIS A 75 -5.77 -3.83 17.80
N GLU A 76 -6.91 -3.16 17.94
CA GLU A 76 -7.82 -3.38 19.05
C GLU A 76 -8.61 -4.70 18.93
N ARG A 77 -9.03 -5.06 17.72
CA ARG A 77 -9.95 -6.18 17.49
C ARG A 77 -9.27 -7.52 17.25
N PHE A 78 -8.06 -7.50 16.71
CA PHE A 78 -7.28 -8.69 16.33
C PHE A 78 -5.87 -8.64 16.94
N PRO A 79 -5.74 -8.83 18.26
CA PRO A 79 -4.50 -8.58 19.00
C PRO A 79 -3.32 -9.46 18.55
N ASP A 80 -3.59 -10.63 17.99
CA ASP A 80 -2.55 -11.56 17.53
C ASP A 80 -2.22 -11.41 16.04
N LEU A 81 -2.95 -10.55 15.30
CA LEU A 81 -2.71 -10.32 13.88
C LEU A 81 -1.58 -9.32 13.68
N ALA A 82 -0.51 -9.75 13.05
CA ALA A 82 0.59 -8.83 12.74
C ALA A 82 0.16 -7.72 11.77
N ILE A 83 0.56 -6.49 12.06
CA ILE A 83 0.25 -5.32 11.23
C ILE A 83 1.53 -4.83 10.57
N HIS A 84 1.49 -4.68 9.25
CA HIS A 84 2.53 -4.06 8.45
C HIS A 84 2.01 -2.74 7.86
N THR A 85 2.81 -1.68 7.89
CA THR A 85 2.43 -0.47 7.14
C THR A 85 2.63 -0.68 5.65
N SER A 86 1.67 -0.26 4.83
CA SER A 86 1.87 -0.18 3.39
C SER A 86 2.82 0.97 3.02
N THR A 87 3.51 0.87 1.90
CA THR A 87 4.27 1.99 1.31
C THR A 87 3.42 3.26 1.13
N GLN A 88 2.11 3.09 0.94
CA GLN A 88 1.16 4.19 0.80
C GLN A 88 0.91 4.97 2.11
N MET A 89 1.36 4.46 3.25
CA MET A 89 1.32 5.16 4.54
C MET A 89 2.40 6.25 4.64
N THR A 90 3.30 6.32 3.66
CA THR A 90 4.34 7.34 3.54
C THR A 90 5.27 7.42 4.75
N VAL A 91 5.72 6.26 5.25
CA VAL A 91 6.69 6.24 6.34
C VAL A 91 8.07 6.61 5.81
N THR A 92 8.58 7.77 6.21
CA THR A 92 9.84 8.35 5.69
C THR A 92 10.86 8.69 6.78
N GLY A 93 10.59 8.39 8.04
CA GLY A 93 11.50 8.78 9.11
C GLY A 93 11.37 7.95 10.37
N VAL A 94 12.39 8.12 11.23
CA VAL A 94 12.52 7.41 12.51
C VAL A 94 11.34 7.68 13.45
N GLU A 95 10.87 8.93 13.52
CA GLU A 95 9.79 9.30 14.44
C GLU A 95 8.45 8.65 14.05
N ALA A 96 8.15 8.56 12.75
CA ALA A 96 6.98 7.82 12.27
C ALA A 96 7.10 6.32 12.60
N ALA A 97 8.30 5.75 12.46
CA ALA A 97 8.56 4.36 12.80
C ALA A 97 8.35 4.08 14.30
N ARG A 98 8.81 4.98 15.19
CA ARG A 98 8.59 4.89 16.64
C ARG A 98 7.09 4.98 16.98
N LEU A 99 6.37 5.92 16.35
CA LEU A 99 4.94 6.08 16.56
C LEU A 99 4.18 4.80 16.19
N PHE A 100 4.43 4.24 15.00
CA PHE A 100 3.73 3.04 14.55
C PHE A 100 4.10 1.79 15.35
N SER A 101 5.32 1.68 15.86
CA SER A 101 5.69 0.62 16.82
C SER A 101 4.77 0.63 18.05
N GLY A 102 4.40 1.81 18.55
CA GLY A 102 3.46 1.96 19.66
C GLY A 102 2.02 1.50 19.36
N TYR A 103 1.68 1.34 18.08
CA TYR A 103 0.38 0.82 17.61
C TYR A 103 0.46 -0.64 17.12
N GLY A 104 1.42 -1.40 17.57
CA GLY A 104 1.52 -2.83 17.25
C GLY A 104 2.01 -3.15 15.84
N VAL A 105 2.54 -2.17 15.09
CA VAL A 105 3.15 -2.43 13.79
C VAL A 105 4.44 -3.20 13.97
N THR A 106 4.58 -4.32 13.27
CA THR A 106 5.73 -5.22 13.36
C THR A 106 6.69 -5.07 12.19
N ARG A 107 6.20 -4.61 11.03
CA ARG A 107 7.00 -4.38 9.81
C ARG A 107 6.53 -3.12 9.10
N MET A 108 7.46 -2.41 8.47
CA MET A 108 7.16 -1.25 7.64
C MET A 108 7.60 -1.47 6.21
N VAL A 109 6.67 -1.34 5.25
CA VAL A 109 7.00 -1.21 3.84
C VAL A 109 7.34 0.25 3.58
N MET A 110 8.62 0.52 3.39
CA MET A 110 9.17 1.87 3.29
C MET A 110 8.64 2.64 2.08
N ALA A 111 8.54 3.94 2.23
CA ALA A 111 8.32 4.83 1.10
C ALA A 111 9.48 4.72 0.10
N ARG A 112 9.17 4.74 -1.19
CA ARG A 112 10.15 4.53 -2.27
C ARG A 112 11.13 5.69 -2.46
N GLU A 113 10.85 6.80 -1.81
CA GLU A 113 11.65 8.03 -1.82
C GLU A 113 12.88 7.96 -0.91
N LEU A 114 12.94 6.95 -0.02
CA LEU A 114 14.02 6.79 0.94
C LEU A 114 15.27 6.17 0.30
N SER A 115 16.41 6.71 0.66
CA SER A 115 17.71 6.11 0.39
C SER A 115 17.99 4.92 1.32
N LEU A 116 18.90 4.05 0.92
CA LEU A 116 19.35 2.94 1.77
C LEU A 116 19.93 3.39 3.11
N ASN A 117 20.59 4.55 3.15
CA ASN A 117 21.15 5.11 4.39
C ASN A 117 20.05 5.55 5.37
N GLU A 118 18.96 6.16 4.87
CA GLU A 118 17.80 6.52 5.68
C GLU A 118 17.08 5.28 6.22
N MET A 119 16.90 4.26 5.38
CA MET A 119 16.32 2.98 5.80
C MET A 119 17.19 2.31 6.87
N LYS A 120 18.51 2.28 6.66
CA LYS A 120 19.46 1.74 7.65
C LYS A 120 19.33 2.47 9.00
N ARG A 121 19.28 3.80 8.98
CA ARG A 121 19.09 4.60 10.18
C ARG A 121 17.79 4.27 10.91
N ILE A 122 16.66 4.16 10.18
CA ILE A 122 15.37 3.76 10.77
C ILE A 122 15.51 2.40 11.45
N ARG A 123 16.12 1.41 10.77
CA ARG A 123 16.32 0.07 11.32
C ARG A 123 17.17 0.07 12.59
N GLU A 124 18.29 0.80 12.57
CA GLU A 124 19.23 0.87 13.69
C GLU A 124 18.62 1.58 14.91
N GLU A 125 17.87 2.67 14.71
CA GLU A 125 17.30 3.45 15.80
C GLU A 125 15.99 2.89 16.37
N THR A 126 15.26 2.05 15.61
CA THR A 126 13.95 1.55 16.05
C THR A 126 13.88 0.05 16.25
N GLY A 127 14.80 -0.72 15.67
CA GLY A 127 14.73 -2.18 15.64
C GLY A 127 13.61 -2.72 14.73
N MET A 128 12.80 -1.85 14.09
CA MET A 128 11.66 -2.21 13.26
C MET A 128 12.08 -3.06 12.06
N GLU A 129 11.28 -4.07 11.73
CA GLU A 129 11.47 -4.83 10.48
C GLU A 129 11.09 -3.97 9.29
N LEU A 130 11.96 -3.89 8.29
CA LEU A 130 11.74 -3.07 7.10
C LEU A 130 11.61 -3.93 5.83
N GLU A 131 10.72 -3.51 4.97
CA GLU A 131 10.53 -4.05 3.62
C GLU A 131 10.66 -2.91 2.61
N ALA A 132 11.36 -3.14 1.50
CA ALA A 132 11.57 -2.15 0.45
C ALA A 132 11.39 -2.75 -0.94
N PHE A 133 10.88 -1.96 -1.87
CA PHE A 133 10.82 -2.34 -3.27
C PHE A 133 12.20 -2.22 -3.92
N VAL A 134 12.66 -3.31 -4.53
CA VAL A 134 13.94 -3.37 -5.26
C VAL A 134 13.75 -3.45 -6.76
N HIS A 135 12.53 -3.69 -7.23
CA HIS A 135 12.17 -3.79 -8.64
C HIS A 135 10.72 -3.37 -8.87
N GLY A 136 10.43 -2.82 -10.03
CA GLY A 136 9.09 -2.46 -10.49
C GLY A 136 8.92 -0.97 -10.78
N ALA A 137 7.72 -0.60 -11.23
CA ALA A 137 7.40 0.76 -11.64
C ALA A 137 7.35 1.73 -10.46
N LEU A 138 8.13 2.80 -10.52
CA LEU A 138 8.06 3.90 -9.57
C LEU A 138 6.87 4.82 -9.88
N CYS A 139 6.19 5.31 -8.83
CA CYS A 139 5.22 6.39 -8.98
C CYS A 139 5.95 7.73 -9.22
N TYR A 140 5.38 8.59 -10.05
CA TYR A 140 5.86 9.96 -10.24
C TYR A 140 5.72 10.80 -8.96
N CYS A 141 4.63 10.60 -8.23
CA CYS A 141 4.32 11.28 -6.98
C CYS A 141 4.85 10.50 -5.77
N TYR A 142 5.00 11.18 -4.65
CA TYR A 142 5.28 10.55 -3.36
C TYR A 142 4.34 9.38 -3.07
N SER A 143 4.87 8.35 -2.45
CA SER A 143 4.13 7.15 -2.06
C SER A 143 2.87 7.52 -1.26
N GLY A 144 1.70 7.05 -1.69
CA GLY A 144 0.43 7.30 -1.01
C GLY A 144 -0.18 8.71 -1.15
N GLN A 145 0.52 9.68 -1.77
CA GLN A 145 0.10 11.08 -1.81
C GLN A 145 -0.46 11.53 -3.18
N CYS A 146 -0.59 10.60 -4.13
CA CYS A 146 -0.99 10.95 -5.49
C CYS A 146 -2.51 11.16 -5.62
N LEU A 147 -2.91 12.34 -6.10
CA LEU A 147 -4.30 12.67 -6.46
C LEU A 147 -4.53 12.72 -7.97
N PHE A 148 -3.52 12.48 -8.80
CA PHE A 148 -3.57 12.71 -10.24
C PHE A 148 -4.73 11.97 -10.92
N SER A 149 -4.85 10.67 -10.69
CA SER A 149 -5.93 9.85 -11.24
C SER A 149 -7.32 10.25 -10.71
N SER A 150 -7.41 10.75 -9.48
CA SER A 150 -8.65 11.27 -8.90
C SER A 150 -9.09 12.56 -9.60
N MET A 151 -8.16 13.47 -9.84
CA MET A 151 -8.42 14.79 -10.42
C MET A 151 -8.82 14.71 -11.89
N LEU A 152 -8.14 13.85 -12.68
CA LEU A 152 -8.39 13.74 -14.12
C LEU A 152 -9.59 12.84 -14.47
N GLY A 153 -9.86 11.81 -13.69
CA GLY A 153 -10.85 10.81 -14.09
C GLY A 153 -11.73 10.26 -12.96
N GLY A 154 -11.73 10.89 -11.78
CA GLY A 154 -12.53 10.45 -10.63
C GLY A 154 -12.10 9.09 -10.04
N ARG A 155 -10.98 8.53 -10.50
CA ARG A 155 -10.48 7.20 -10.06
C ARG A 155 -9.39 7.36 -9.01
N SER A 156 -9.76 7.23 -7.75
CA SER A 156 -8.83 7.42 -6.62
C SER A 156 -7.77 6.32 -6.54
N GLY A 157 -6.49 6.71 -6.65
CA GLY A 157 -5.35 5.83 -6.43
C GLY A 157 -5.28 5.32 -4.98
N ASN A 158 -5.64 6.17 -4.02
CA ASN A 158 -5.69 5.83 -2.60
C ASN A 158 -6.85 4.91 -2.22
N ARG A 159 -7.73 4.62 -3.18
CA ARG A 159 -8.84 3.66 -3.08
C ARG A 159 -8.67 2.47 -4.05
N GLY A 160 -7.44 2.20 -4.47
CA GLY A 160 -7.10 1.07 -5.32
C GLY A 160 -7.54 1.19 -6.78
N ARG A 161 -7.93 2.39 -7.25
CA ARG A 161 -8.53 2.62 -8.58
C ARG A 161 -7.68 3.46 -9.52
N CYS A 162 -6.37 3.56 -9.28
CA CYS A 162 -5.48 4.36 -10.10
C CYS A 162 -5.53 3.95 -11.58
N ALA A 163 -5.84 4.92 -12.48
CA ALA A 163 -5.83 4.72 -13.93
C ALA A 163 -4.45 4.87 -14.56
N GLN A 164 -3.43 5.13 -13.74
CA GLN A 164 -2.04 5.34 -14.18
C GLN A 164 -1.86 6.45 -15.23
N PRO A 165 -2.49 7.64 -15.07
CA PRO A 165 -2.34 8.70 -16.06
C PRO A 165 -0.88 9.13 -16.28
N CYS A 166 -0.02 9.05 -15.27
CA CYS A 166 1.41 9.32 -15.40
C CYS A 166 2.16 8.38 -16.36
N ARG A 167 1.53 7.28 -16.81
CA ARG A 167 2.10 6.32 -17.78
C ARG A 167 1.63 6.56 -19.22
N LEU A 168 0.76 7.53 -19.42
CA LEU A 168 0.27 7.89 -20.75
C LEU A 168 1.25 8.85 -21.46
N PRO A 169 1.25 8.85 -22.79
CA PRO A 169 1.97 9.86 -23.56
C PRO A 169 1.25 11.21 -23.49
N TYR A 170 2.02 12.28 -23.48
CA TYR A 170 1.55 13.66 -23.46
C TYR A 170 2.15 14.48 -24.61
N ALA A 171 1.40 15.45 -25.12
CA ALA A 171 1.97 16.50 -25.95
C ALA A 171 2.61 17.55 -25.03
N VAL A 172 3.87 17.89 -25.32
CA VAL A 172 4.59 18.97 -24.63
C VAL A 172 4.50 20.21 -25.48
N LEU A 173 3.97 21.30 -24.93
CA LEU A 173 3.82 22.57 -25.59
C LEU A 173 4.82 23.60 -25.04
N ASP A 174 5.27 24.54 -25.90
CA ASP A 174 6.05 25.69 -25.47
C ASP A 174 5.14 26.79 -24.86
N GLU A 175 5.75 27.90 -24.41
CA GLU A 175 5.05 29.06 -23.85
C GLU A 175 4.04 29.71 -24.82
N LYS A 176 4.16 29.44 -26.10
CA LYS A 176 3.28 29.94 -27.17
C LYS A 176 2.27 28.89 -27.64
N HIS A 177 2.07 27.83 -26.85
CA HIS A 177 1.22 26.69 -27.16
C HIS A 177 1.55 25.93 -28.44
N ARG A 178 2.79 26.03 -28.94
CA ARG A 178 3.25 25.25 -30.08
C ARG A 178 3.76 23.91 -29.60
N GLU A 179 3.44 22.86 -30.33
CA GLU A 179 3.87 21.49 -29.99
C GLU A 179 5.40 21.40 -30.11
N TYR A 180 6.05 21.17 -28.95
CA TYR A 180 7.50 20.93 -28.87
C TYR A 180 7.82 19.45 -29.05
N LYS A 181 6.99 18.57 -28.45
CA LYS A 181 7.15 17.11 -28.53
C LYS A 181 5.79 16.44 -28.42
N LYS A 182 5.52 15.51 -29.34
CA LYS A 182 4.32 14.67 -29.34
C LYS A 182 4.59 13.32 -28.69
N ASP A 183 3.56 12.74 -28.10
CA ASP A 183 3.58 11.38 -27.53
C ASP A 183 4.77 11.11 -26.58
N ALA A 184 5.07 12.10 -25.73
CA ALA A 184 6.17 12.03 -24.79
C ALA A 184 5.73 11.47 -23.42
N TYR A 185 6.44 10.48 -22.92
CA TYR A 185 6.18 9.88 -21.59
C TYR A 185 6.88 10.67 -20.49
N VAL A 186 6.59 11.98 -20.41
CA VAL A 186 7.31 12.94 -19.54
C VAL A 186 7.11 12.72 -18.05
N LEU A 187 6.04 12.03 -17.65
CA LEU A 187 5.72 11.71 -16.25
C LEU A 187 6.01 10.24 -15.91
N SER A 188 6.38 9.42 -16.89
CA SER A 188 6.73 8.03 -16.65
C SER A 188 8.18 7.94 -16.23
N LEU A 189 8.41 7.69 -14.95
CA LEU A 189 9.75 7.33 -14.49
C LEU A 189 10.06 5.96 -15.10
N LYS A 190 11.13 5.93 -15.90
CA LYS A 190 11.70 4.68 -16.41
C LYS A 190 12.76 4.21 -15.44
N ASP A 191 12.88 2.92 -15.32
CA ASP A 191 13.97 2.26 -14.62
C ASP A 191 15.31 2.50 -15.34
#